data_fd0ec22f7a9a2318ee39aef82cd178db
#
_entry.id   fd0ec22f7a9a2318ee39aef82cd178db
#
_cell.length_a   1.000
_cell.length_b   1.000
_cell.length_c   1.000
_cell.angle_alpha   90.00
_cell.angle_beta   90.00
_cell.angle_gamma   90.00
#
_symmetry.space_group_name_H-M   'P 1'
#
loop_
_entity.id
_entity.type
_entity.pdbx_description
1 polymer ?
#
loop_
_entity_poly.entity_id
_entity_poly.type
_entity_poly.pdbx_seq_one_letter_code
_entity_poly.pdbx_strand_id
1 'polypeptide(L)'
;MLAIIIELGWPIWPLIVASVLALALIIERSIALRREKILPATLLAEVIASWRKRQMAPGAIAELEQNSPLGRVLASALRNDHATREGAMQQVEAAGAVVANRLSKNLTLLGSIGSVAPLLGLLGTVVGMIAIFASQQAGSNPQELARGISVALYSTAFGIIVAVPAVLTYRHFRRLVDDYLVEMEDQAERLLEQVYDVPGGS
;
A
#
# COMPACT_ATOMS: atom_id res chain seq x y z
N MET A 1 -27.03 17.96 -3.19
CA MET A 1 -26.01 17.09 -2.60
C MET A 1 -26.13 17.04 -1.08
N LEU A 2 -25.97 18.14 -0.34
CA LEU A 2 -26.12 18.16 1.13
C LEU A 2 -27.49 17.64 1.62
N ALA A 3 -28.58 17.97 0.97
CA ALA A 3 -29.91 17.49 1.33
C ALA A 3 -30.03 15.95 1.24
N ILE A 4 -29.42 15.33 0.25
CA ILE A 4 -29.40 13.85 0.08
C ILE A 4 -28.60 13.20 1.22
N ILE A 5 -27.46 13.79 1.63
CA ILE A 5 -26.62 13.28 2.72
C ILE A 5 -27.39 13.29 4.05
N ILE A 6 -28.20 14.32 4.29
CA ILE A 6 -29.04 14.42 5.50
C ILE A 6 -30.18 13.39 5.48
N GLU A 7 -30.77 13.14 4.32
CA GLU A 7 -31.85 12.15 4.15
C GLU A 7 -31.35 10.69 4.27
N LEU A 8 -30.09 10.39 3.96
CA LEU A 8 -29.47 9.06 4.08
C LEU A 8 -29.27 8.61 5.53
N GLY A 9 -29.36 9.51 6.49
CA GLY A 9 -29.25 9.22 7.93
C GLY A 9 -27.82 8.89 8.37
N TRP A 10 -27.69 8.30 9.57
CA TRP A 10 -26.38 8.03 10.21
C TRP A 10 -25.46 7.06 9.42
N PRO A 11 -25.94 6.06 8.65
CA PRO A 11 -25.06 5.10 7.98
C PRO A 11 -24.15 5.71 6.89
N ILE A 12 -24.45 6.92 6.41
CA ILE A 12 -23.63 7.60 5.41
C ILE A 12 -22.30 8.12 5.99
N TRP A 13 -22.25 8.45 7.28
CA TRP A 13 -21.08 9.05 7.90
C TRP A 13 -19.84 8.14 7.90
N PRO A 14 -19.92 6.86 8.31
CA PRO A 14 -18.81 5.92 8.15
C PRO A 14 -18.31 5.82 6.72
N LEU A 15 -19.21 5.91 5.73
CA LEU A 15 -18.87 5.83 4.32
C LEU A 15 -18.13 7.07 3.83
N ILE A 16 -18.52 8.26 4.29
CA ILE A 16 -17.80 9.52 4.01
C ILE A 16 -16.39 9.47 4.61
N VAL A 17 -16.27 9.03 5.86
CA VAL A 17 -14.96 8.88 6.50
C VAL A 17 -14.08 7.88 5.73
N ALA A 18 -14.64 6.74 5.34
CA ALA A 18 -13.94 5.73 4.53
C ALA A 18 -13.47 6.31 3.18
N SER A 19 -14.31 7.14 2.52
CA SER A 19 -13.97 7.80 1.26
C SER A 19 -12.80 8.77 1.40
N VAL A 20 -12.82 9.62 2.44
CA VAL A 20 -11.74 10.57 2.72
C VAL A 20 -10.44 9.84 3.04
N LEU A 21 -10.52 8.80 3.89
CA LEU A 21 -9.36 7.97 4.23
C LEU A 21 -8.80 7.25 3.01
N ALA A 22 -9.66 6.67 2.16
CA ALA A 22 -9.21 6.02 0.92
C ALA A 22 -8.46 7.00 0.02
N LEU A 23 -9.00 8.19 -0.20
CA LEU A 23 -8.37 9.21 -1.02
C LEU A 23 -7.01 9.66 -0.43
N ALA A 24 -6.96 9.90 0.87
CA ALA A 24 -5.73 10.27 1.57
C ALA A 24 -4.66 9.17 1.43
N LEU A 25 -5.03 7.90 1.60
CA LEU A 25 -4.12 6.76 1.45
C LEU A 25 -3.66 6.57 0.01
N ILE A 26 -4.52 6.77 -0.98
CA ILE A 26 -4.16 6.71 -2.39
C ILE A 26 -3.09 7.76 -2.72
N ILE A 27 -3.30 9.00 -2.30
CA ILE A 27 -2.35 10.10 -2.54
C ILE A 27 -1.04 9.83 -1.80
N GLU A 28 -1.10 9.45 -0.53
CA GLU A 28 0.09 9.17 0.29
C GLU A 28 0.92 8.05 -0.32
N ARG A 29 0.30 6.94 -0.71
CA ARG A 29 0.98 5.80 -1.33
C ARG A 29 1.53 6.11 -2.72
N SER A 30 0.82 6.90 -3.54
CA SER A 30 1.31 7.36 -4.85
C SER A 30 2.62 8.15 -4.74
N ILE A 31 2.80 8.91 -3.64
CA ILE A 31 4.01 9.68 -3.39
C ILE A 31 5.11 8.83 -2.75
N ALA A 32 4.72 7.92 -1.82
CA ALA A 32 5.66 7.08 -1.08
C ALA A 32 6.28 5.98 -1.96
N LEU A 33 5.50 5.40 -2.89
CA LEU A 33 5.92 4.32 -3.78
C LEU A 33 6.53 4.81 -5.11
N ARG A 34 7.00 6.06 -5.18
CA ARG A 34 7.73 6.54 -6.36
C ARG A 34 9.05 5.79 -6.52
N ARG A 35 9.30 5.28 -7.73
CA ARG A 35 10.47 4.48 -8.08
C ARG A 35 11.80 5.14 -7.67
N GLU A 36 11.93 6.43 -7.91
CA GLU A 36 13.15 7.19 -7.60
C GLU A 36 13.54 7.16 -6.12
N LYS A 37 12.54 7.08 -5.23
CA LYS A 37 12.76 7.01 -3.78
C LYS A 37 13.09 5.61 -3.29
N ILE A 38 12.60 4.59 -3.97
CA ILE A 38 12.70 3.19 -3.56
C ILE A 38 13.89 2.51 -4.20
N LEU A 39 14.06 2.74 -5.52
CA LEU A 39 15.09 2.14 -6.38
C LEU A 39 15.85 3.25 -7.12
N PRO A 40 16.76 4.01 -6.46
CA PRO A 40 17.61 4.97 -7.15
C PRO A 40 18.48 4.26 -8.21
N ALA A 41 18.37 4.70 -9.46
CA ALA A 41 18.97 3.99 -10.60
C ALA A 41 20.50 3.88 -10.56
N THR A 42 21.18 4.84 -9.93
CA THR A 42 22.65 4.89 -9.85
C THR A 42 23.22 4.16 -8.63
N LEU A 43 22.39 3.84 -7.63
CA LEU A 43 22.84 3.40 -6.33
C LEU A 43 23.68 2.12 -6.37
N LEU A 44 23.27 1.11 -7.13
CA LEU A 44 24.04 -0.13 -7.27
C LEU A 44 25.43 0.13 -7.86
N ALA A 45 25.52 0.95 -8.91
CA ALA A 45 26.80 1.26 -9.55
C ALA A 45 27.74 2.03 -8.60
N GLU A 46 27.20 2.96 -7.83
CA GLU A 46 27.94 3.73 -6.83
C GLU A 46 28.46 2.81 -5.70
N VAL A 47 27.63 1.89 -5.23
CA VAL A 47 27.99 0.89 -4.21
C VAL A 47 29.10 -0.02 -4.71
N ILE A 48 29.00 -0.57 -5.93
CA ILE A 48 30.01 -1.42 -6.53
C ILE A 48 31.33 -0.65 -6.72
N ALA A 49 31.27 0.60 -7.20
CA ALA A 49 32.44 1.43 -7.38
C ALA A 49 33.16 1.74 -6.05
N SER A 50 32.40 2.02 -5.00
CA SER A 50 32.94 2.28 -3.65
C SER A 50 33.51 1.02 -3.03
N TRP A 51 32.89 -0.14 -3.22
CA TRP A 51 33.40 -1.43 -2.79
C TRP A 51 34.74 -1.76 -3.42
N ARG A 52 34.85 -1.63 -4.74
CA ARG A 52 36.13 -1.87 -5.48
C ARG A 52 37.27 -0.97 -5.02
N LYS A 53 36.96 0.28 -4.62
CA LYS A 53 37.95 1.23 -4.07
C LYS A 53 38.33 0.96 -2.60
N ARG A 54 37.75 -0.07 -1.97
CA ARG A 54 37.91 -0.35 -0.53
C ARG A 54 37.51 0.83 0.39
N GLN A 55 36.58 1.66 -0.08
CA GLN A 55 36.10 2.87 0.64
C GLN A 55 34.83 2.60 1.48
N MET A 56 34.39 1.35 1.59
CA MET A 56 33.21 0.96 2.38
C MET A 56 33.56 0.80 3.86
N ALA A 57 33.76 1.93 4.54
CA ALA A 57 33.86 1.96 6.00
C ALA A 57 32.50 1.62 6.64
N PRO A 58 32.46 1.12 7.89
CA PRO A 58 31.23 0.83 8.60
C PRO A 58 30.24 2.00 8.64
N GLY A 59 30.72 3.24 8.68
CA GLY A 59 29.89 4.44 8.59
C GLY A 59 29.20 4.61 7.24
N ALA A 60 29.86 4.28 6.13
CA ALA A 60 29.26 4.34 4.80
C ALA A 60 28.16 3.30 4.59
N ILE A 61 28.29 2.10 5.20
CA ILE A 61 27.24 1.07 5.17
C ILE A 61 26.02 1.53 5.98
N ALA A 62 26.21 2.17 7.12
CA ALA A 62 25.11 2.72 7.91
C ALA A 62 24.37 3.87 7.20
N GLU A 63 25.09 4.71 6.47
CA GLU A 63 24.50 5.77 5.64
C GLU A 63 23.71 5.17 4.47
N LEU A 64 24.27 4.16 3.79
CA LEU A 64 23.59 3.42 2.72
C LEU A 64 22.26 2.81 3.21
N GLU A 65 22.26 2.22 4.41
CA GLU A 65 21.06 1.61 5.00
C GLU A 65 19.92 2.62 5.23
N GLN A 66 20.26 3.87 5.49
CA GLN A 66 19.29 4.94 5.75
C GLN A 66 18.84 5.68 4.50
N ASN A 67 19.57 5.60 3.41
CA ASN A 67 19.35 6.35 2.19
C ASN A 67 18.01 5.95 1.50
N SER A 68 17.80 4.66 1.28
CA SER A 68 16.63 4.16 0.54
C SER A 68 16.29 2.71 0.93
N PRO A 69 15.08 2.23 0.57
CA PRO A 69 14.75 0.81 0.71
C PRO A 69 15.73 -0.13 0.02
N LEU A 70 16.16 0.18 -1.22
CA LEU A 70 17.22 -0.53 -1.93
C LEU A 70 18.54 -0.46 -1.15
N GLY A 71 18.92 0.72 -0.68
CA GLY A 71 20.15 0.92 0.10
C GLY A 71 20.21 0.02 1.33
N ARG A 72 19.08 -0.21 2.00
CA ARG A 72 18.99 -1.15 3.14
C ARG A 72 19.29 -2.58 2.73
N VAL A 73 18.72 -3.03 1.60
CA VAL A 73 18.95 -4.39 1.08
C VAL A 73 20.42 -4.56 0.66
N LEU A 74 20.99 -3.60 -0.07
CA LEU A 74 22.40 -3.63 -0.47
C LEU A 74 23.35 -3.54 0.73
N ALA A 75 23.03 -2.76 1.76
CA ALA A 75 23.81 -2.66 2.99
C ALA A 75 23.86 -3.99 3.74
N SER A 76 22.76 -4.76 3.74
CA SER A 76 22.74 -6.09 4.38
C SER A 76 23.67 -7.09 3.69
N ALA A 77 23.82 -6.99 2.35
CA ALA A 77 24.75 -7.80 1.57
C ALA A 77 26.24 -7.50 1.88
N LEU A 78 26.55 -6.27 2.32
CA LEU A 78 27.92 -5.80 2.55
C LEU A 78 28.38 -5.91 4.02
N ARG A 79 27.52 -6.36 4.93
CA ARG A 79 27.93 -6.55 6.33
C ARG A 79 28.96 -7.66 6.43
N ASN A 80 30.08 -7.33 7.07
CA ASN A 80 31.24 -8.24 7.20
C ASN A 80 31.00 -9.47 8.10
N ASP A 81 29.79 -9.69 8.57
CA ASP A 81 29.43 -10.79 9.47
C ASP A 81 29.22 -12.12 8.72
N HIS A 82 29.37 -12.12 7.39
CA HIS A 82 29.05 -13.28 6.54
C HIS A 82 30.33 -13.92 6.02
N ALA A 83 30.58 -15.15 6.45
CA ALA A 83 31.70 -15.94 5.95
C ALA A 83 31.42 -16.55 4.56
N THR A 84 30.15 -16.62 4.12
CA THR A 84 29.74 -17.26 2.87
C THR A 84 28.72 -16.42 2.11
N ARG A 85 28.65 -16.61 0.78
CA ARG A 85 27.66 -16.00 -0.11
C ARG A 85 26.22 -16.34 0.33
N GLU A 86 25.99 -17.60 0.73
CA GLU A 86 24.68 -18.07 1.19
C GLU A 86 24.25 -17.34 2.47
N GLY A 87 25.17 -17.11 3.40
CA GLY A 87 24.90 -16.34 4.62
C GLY A 87 24.53 -14.89 4.32
N ALA A 88 25.23 -14.27 3.36
CA ALA A 88 24.91 -12.92 2.90
C ALA A 88 23.54 -12.87 2.20
N MET A 89 23.20 -13.88 1.38
CA MET A 89 21.90 -13.95 0.72
C MET A 89 20.74 -14.08 1.72
N GLN A 90 20.89 -14.87 2.77
CA GLN A 90 19.88 -14.96 3.85
C GLN A 90 19.63 -13.61 4.52
N GLN A 91 20.66 -12.78 4.68
CA GLN A 91 20.49 -11.42 5.24
C GLN A 91 19.81 -10.47 4.25
N VAL A 92 20.09 -10.61 2.96
CA VAL A 92 19.39 -9.89 1.90
C VAL A 92 17.89 -10.22 1.93
N GLU A 93 17.53 -11.50 2.01
CA GLU A 93 16.13 -11.95 2.14
C GLU A 93 15.47 -11.39 3.40
N ALA A 94 16.16 -11.45 4.55
CA ALA A 94 15.65 -10.90 5.79
C ALA A 94 15.44 -9.37 5.71
N ALA A 95 16.39 -8.64 5.12
CA ALA A 95 16.26 -7.21 4.87
C ALA A 95 15.13 -6.89 3.89
N GLY A 96 14.99 -7.69 2.83
CA GLY A 96 13.89 -7.63 1.87
C GLY A 96 12.53 -7.78 2.53
N ALA A 97 12.38 -8.75 3.43
CA ALA A 97 11.13 -8.94 4.19
C ALA A 97 10.77 -7.73 5.06
N VAL A 98 11.76 -7.09 5.70
CA VAL A 98 11.55 -5.85 6.47
C VAL A 98 11.13 -4.70 5.55
N VAL A 99 11.76 -4.57 4.39
CA VAL A 99 11.41 -3.56 3.38
C VAL A 99 10.00 -3.82 2.84
N ALA A 100 9.66 -5.07 2.50
CA ALA A 100 8.33 -5.46 2.05
C ALA A 100 7.23 -5.04 3.04
N ASN A 101 7.45 -5.29 4.32
CA ASN A 101 6.51 -4.89 5.38
C ASN A 101 6.34 -3.36 5.44
N ARG A 102 7.44 -2.60 5.34
CA ARG A 102 7.40 -1.13 5.32
C ARG A 102 6.65 -0.58 4.11
N LEU A 103 6.93 -1.10 2.92
CA LEU A 103 6.30 -0.65 1.68
C LEU A 103 4.81 -1.02 1.64
N SER A 104 4.43 -2.17 2.21
CA SER A 104 3.04 -2.64 2.32
C SER A 104 2.25 -1.94 3.44
N LYS A 105 2.90 -1.12 4.26
CA LYS A 105 2.21 -0.37 5.32
C LYS A 105 1.07 0.46 4.70
N ASN A 106 -0.08 0.51 5.39
CA ASN A 106 -1.30 1.19 4.96
C ASN A 106 -2.01 0.61 3.70
N LEU A 107 -1.37 -0.28 2.92
CA LEU A 107 -2.06 -0.96 1.80
C LEU A 107 -3.18 -1.86 2.30
N THR A 108 -2.94 -2.58 3.40
CA THR A 108 -3.96 -3.42 4.03
C THR A 108 -5.20 -2.62 4.42
N LEU A 109 -5.01 -1.41 4.96
CA LEU A 109 -6.13 -0.53 5.32
C LEU A 109 -6.90 -0.09 4.06
N LEU A 110 -6.20 0.27 2.99
CA LEU A 110 -6.83 0.62 1.71
C LEU A 110 -7.65 -0.55 1.13
N GLY A 111 -7.10 -1.77 1.19
CA GLY A 111 -7.80 -2.99 0.79
C GLY A 111 -9.03 -3.27 1.66
N SER A 112 -8.93 -3.04 2.97
CA SER A 112 -10.05 -3.18 3.91
C SER A 112 -11.17 -2.18 3.61
N ILE A 113 -10.84 -0.92 3.34
CA ILE A 113 -11.84 0.08 2.91
C ILE A 113 -12.54 -0.38 1.64
N GLY A 114 -11.79 -0.86 0.65
CA GLY A 114 -12.35 -1.36 -0.59
C GLY A 114 -13.34 -2.52 -0.42
N SER A 115 -13.09 -3.39 0.56
CA SER A 115 -13.96 -4.54 0.87
C SER A 115 -15.16 -4.15 1.73
N VAL A 116 -14.97 -3.22 2.68
CA VAL A 116 -16.01 -2.85 3.67
C VAL A 116 -16.96 -1.78 3.14
N ALA A 117 -16.49 -0.88 2.25
CA ALA A 117 -17.33 0.21 1.74
C ALA A 117 -18.64 -0.26 1.08
N PRO A 118 -18.69 -1.33 0.25
CA PRO A 118 -19.95 -1.84 -0.29
C PRO A 118 -20.88 -2.38 0.80
N LEU A 119 -20.31 -3.00 1.85
CA LEU A 119 -21.09 -3.52 2.98
C LEU A 119 -21.71 -2.39 3.79
N LEU A 120 -20.98 -1.30 3.99
CA LEU A 120 -21.53 -0.08 4.62
C LEU A 120 -22.65 0.55 3.75
N GLY A 121 -22.46 0.54 2.44
CA GLY A 121 -23.51 0.96 1.51
C GLY A 121 -24.76 0.10 1.60
N LEU A 122 -24.59 -1.23 1.65
CA LEU A 122 -25.69 -2.17 1.84
C LEU A 122 -26.37 -1.98 3.20
N LEU A 123 -25.61 -1.77 4.26
CA LEU A 123 -26.14 -1.45 5.59
C LEU A 123 -27.05 -0.22 5.52
N GLY A 124 -26.64 0.81 4.78
CA GLY A 124 -27.46 2.00 4.56
C GLY A 124 -28.81 1.71 3.90
N THR A 125 -28.85 0.77 2.92
CA THR A 125 -30.13 0.37 2.34
C THR A 125 -31.01 -0.39 3.31
N VAL A 126 -30.45 -1.29 4.10
CA VAL A 126 -31.21 -2.04 5.12
C VAL A 126 -31.82 -1.10 6.15
N VAL A 127 -31.02 -0.18 6.71
CA VAL A 127 -31.49 0.80 7.68
C VAL A 127 -32.56 1.73 7.07
N GLY A 128 -32.32 2.20 5.82
CA GLY A 128 -33.28 3.03 5.10
C GLY A 128 -34.61 2.32 4.86
N MET A 129 -34.57 1.05 4.43
CA MET A 129 -35.79 0.26 4.26
C MET A 129 -36.55 0.01 5.57
N ILE A 130 -35.85 -0.29 6.66
CA ILE A 130 -36.46 -0.43 8.00
C ILE A 130 -37.17 0.87 8.39
N ALA A 131 -36.54 2.02 8.21
CA ALA A 131 -37.12 3.31 8.54
C ALA A 131 -38.40 3.59 7.73
N ILE A 132 -38.38 3.26 6.41
CA ILE A 132 -39.54 3.40 5.54
C ILE A 132 -40.69 2.54 6.05
N PHE A 133 -40.48 1.26 6.29
CA PHE A 133 -41.53 0.36 6.77
C PHE A 133 -42.03 0.73 8.18
N ALA A 134 -41.17 1.22 9.05
CA ALA A 134 -41.57 1.68 10.38
C ALA A 134 -42.45 2.94 10.34
N SER A 135 -42.28 3.81 9.32
CA SER A 135 -43.06 5.03 9.15
C SER A 135 -44.38 4.79 8.39
N GLN A 136 -44.55 3.64 7.76
CA GLN A 136 -45.80 3.31 7.00
C GLN A 136 -46.96 3.06 7.97
N GLN A 137 -47.81 4.05 8.14
CA GLN A 137 -49.15 3.87 8.69
C GLN A 137 -50.15 3.67 7.54
N ALA A 138 -51.30 3.08 7.83
CA ALA A 138 -52.35 2.81 6.83
C ALA A 138 -52.72 4.12 6.12
N GLY A 139 -52.39 4.23 4.82
CA GLY A 139 -52.65 5.42 4.00
C GLY A 139 -51.43 6.12 3.40
N SER A 140 -50.23 5.53 3.51
CA SER A 140 -48.97 6.12 2.98
C SER A 140 -49.03 6.30 1.45
N ASN A 141 -48.52 7.44 0.99
CA ASN A 141 -48.47 7.78 -0.43
C ASN A 141 -47.37 6.91 -1.14
N PRO A 142 -47.72 6.19 -2.26
CA PRO A 142 -46.74 5.42 -3.01
C PRO A 142 -45.51 6.22 -3.47
N GLN A 143 -45.63 7.53 -3.64
CA GLN A 143 -44.55 8.41 -4.03
C GLN A 143 -43.53 8.59 -2.91
N GLU A 144 -43.94 8.62 -1.63
CA GLU A 144 -43.05 8.70 -0.48
C GLU A 144 -42.28 7.39 -0.32
N LEU A 145 -42.93 6.25 -0.53
CA LEU A 145 -42.29 4.94 -0.53
C LEU A 145 -41.21 4.87 -1.62
N ALA A 146 -41.53 5.26 -2.85
CA ALA A 146 -40.58 5.25 -3.97
C ALA A 146 -39.37 6.16 -3.70
N ARG A 147 -39.59 7.35 -3.11
CA ARG A 147 -38.53 8.27 -2.71
C ARG A 147 -37.63 7.65 -1.66
N GLY A 148 -38.19 7.06 -0.64
CA GLY A 148 -37.37 6.42 0.43
C GLY A 148 -36.54 5.25 -0.09
N ILE A 149 -37.09 4.40 -0.97
CA ILE A 149 -36.33 3.33 -1.64
C ILE A 149 -35.20 3.92 -2.47
N SER A 150 -35.45 4.98 -3.24
CA SER A 150 -34.39 5.64 -4.03
C SER A 150 -33.26 6.16 -3.16
N VAL A 151 -33.58 6.82 -2.03
CA VAL A 151 -32.59 7.30 -1.06
C VAL A 151 -31.76 6.14 -0.51
N ALA A 152 -32.40 5.03 -0.13
CA ALA A 152 -31.70 3.85 0.35
C ALA A 152 -30.71 3.30 -0.71
N LEU A 153 -31.12 3.20 -1.96
CA LEU A 153 -30.26 2.70 -3.06
C LEU A 153 -29.04 3.60 -3.32
N TYR A 154 -29.14 4.91 -3.11
CA TYR A 154 -28.00 5.81 -3.21
C TYR A 154 -26.86 5.45 -2.25
N SER A 155 -27.16 4.91 -1.07
CA SER A 155 -26.16 4.47 -0.11
C SER A 155 -25.29 3.35 -0.68
N THR A 156 -25.89 2.33 -1.32
CA THR A 156 -25.13 1.25 -1.96
C THR A 156 -24.33 1.75 -3.15
N ALA A 157 -24.92 2.60 -4.00
CA ALA A 157 -24.21 3.17 -5.14
C ALA A 157 -22.96 3.95 -4.68
N PHE A 158 -23.08 4.74 -3.62
CA PHE A 158 -21.97 5.48 -3.05
C PHE A 158 -20.91 4.54 -2.46
N GLY A 159 -21.32 3.46 -1.79
CA GLY A 159 -20.39 2.43 -1.28
C GLY A 159 -19.56 1.81 -2.41
N ILE A 160 -20.16 1.51 -3.54
CA ILE A 160 -19.48 0.96 -4.72
C ILE A 160 -18.54 2.00 -5.35
N ILE A 161 -18.94 3.27 -5.44
CA ILE A 161 -18.12 4.36 -5.97
C ILE A 161 -16.83 4.53 -5.14
N VAL A 162 -16.90 4.35 -3.83
CA VAL A 162 -15.73 4.39 -2.93
C VAL A 162 -14.88 3.13 -3.07
N ALA A 163 -15.52 1.97 -3.15
CA ALA A 163 -14.84 0.67 -3.15
C ALA A 163 -14.00 0.43 -4.41
N VAL A 164 -14.55 0.73 -5.59
CA VAL A 164 -13.88 0.42 -6.86
C VAL A 164 -12.49 1.05 -6.97
N PRO A 165 -12.31 2.37 -6.81
CA PRO A 165 -10.98 2.97 -6.87
C PRO A 165 -10.06 2.47 -5.75
N ALA A 166 -10.58 2.23 -4.53
CA ALA A 166 -9.80 1.72 -3.41
C ALA A 166 -9.23 0.32 -3.72
N VAL A 167 -10.04 -0.60 -4.24
CA VAL A 167 -9.60 -1.96 -4.60
C VAL A 167 -8.61 -1.94 -5.77
N LEU A 168 -8.91 -1.17 -6.82
CA LEU A 168 -8.03 -1.11 -8.00
C LEU A 168 -6.66 -0.54 -7.63
N THR A 169 -6.64 0.53 -6.86
CA THR A 169 -5.39 1.17 -6.42
C THR A 169 -4.61 0.28 -5.44
N TYR A 170 -5.30 -0.39 -4.50
CA TYR A 170 -4.68 -1.39 -3.62
C TYR A 170 -3.98 -2.50 -4.42
N ARG A 171 -4.65 -3.08 -5.41
CA ARG A 171 -4.07 -4.14 -6.25
C ARG A 171 -2.88 -3.64 -7.06
N HIS A 172 -2.96 -2.42 -7.59
CA HIS A 172 -1.88 -1.80 -8.32
C HIS A 172 -0.64 -1.60 -7.43
N PHE A 173 -0.81 -0.98 -6.26
CA PHE A 173 0.31 -0.74 -5.34
C PHE A 173 0.88 -2.04 -4.78
N ARG A 174 0.06 -3.05 -4.53
CA ARG A 174 0.54 -4.36 -4.09
C ARG A 174 1.47 -4.98 -5.10
N ARG A 175 1.06 -5.01 -6.37
CA ARG A 175 1.91 -5.50 -7.47
C ARG A 175 3.19 -4.67 -7.58
N LEU A 176 3.09 -3.35 -7.49
CA LEU A 176 4.25 -2.46 -7.57
C LEU A 176 5.28 -2.74 -6.47
N VAL A 177 4.82 -3.04 -5.24
CA VAL A 177 5.71 -3.44 -4.14
C VAL A 177 6.39 -4.77 -4.44
N ASP A 178 5.64 -5.76 -4.94
CA ASP A 178 6.18 -7.08 -5.28
C ASP A 178 7.22 -6.95 -6.42
N ASP A 179 6.97 -6.14 -7.45
CA ASP A 179 7.92 -5.86 -8.54
C ASP A 179 9.20 -5.18 -8.01
N TYR A 180 9.08 -4.25 -7.07
CA TYR A 180 10.25 -3.60 -6.46
C TYR A 180 11.11 -4.58 -5.64
N LEU A 181 10.49 -5.51 -4.93
CA LEU A 181 11.22 -6.52 -4.16
C LEU A 181 12.03 -7.45 -5.06
N VAL A 182 11.45 -7.92 -6.15
CA VAL A 182 12.15 -8.74 -7.16
C VAL A 182 13.35 -7.97 -7.74
N GLU A 183 13.18 -6.69 -8.07
CA GLU A 183 14.28 -5.87 -8.59
C GLU A 183 15.37 -5.60 -7.54
N MET A 184 15.01 -5.43 -6.26
CA MET A 184 15.99 -5.30 -5.17
C MET A 184 16.81 -6.57 -4.98
N GLU A 185 16.17 -7.72 -5.08
CA GLU A 185 16.78 -9.04 -4.96
C GLU A 185 17.79 -9.28 -6.11
N ASP A 186 17.41 -9.00 -7.36
CA ASP A 186 18.31 -9.06 -8.53
C ASP A 186 19.51 -8.12 -8.36
N GLN A 187 19.29 -6.88 -7.89
CA GLN A 187 20.39 -5.95 -7.66
C GLN A 187 21.32 -6.39 -6.53
N ALA A 188 20.78 -6.99 -5.47
CA ALA A 188 21.59 -7.53 -4.37
C ALA A 188 22.40 -8.76 -4.83
N GLU A 189 21.81 -9.64 -5.64
CA GLU A 189 22.52 -10.78 -6.21
C GLU A 189 23.70 -10.33 -7.08
N ARG A 190 23.51 -9.36 -7.97
CA ARG A 190 24.58 -8.75 -8.76
C ARG A 190 25.68 -8.11 -7.89
N LEU A 191 25.34 -7.53 -6.77
CA LEU A 191 26.32 -7.03 -5.81
C LEU A 191 27.11 -8.17 -5.19
N LEU A 192 26.44 -9.24 -4.75
CA LEU A 192 27.09 -10.41 -4.15
C LEU A 192 28.04 -11.12 -5.13
N GLU A 193 27.72 -11.21 -6.42
CA GLU A 193 28.63 -11.70 -7.47
C GLU A 193 29.94 -10.88 -7.50
N GLN A 194 29.84 -9.55 -7.35
CA GLN A 194 31.03 -8.69 -7.35
C GLN A 194 31.85 -8.80 -6.06
N VAL A 195 31.20 -9.16 -4.95
CA VAL A 195 31.84 -9.28 -3.64
C VAL A 195 32.51 -10.63 -3.44
N TYR A 196 31.88 -11.72 -3.91
CA TYR A 196 32.30 -13.09 -3.62
C TYR A 196 32.90 -13.82 -4.83
N ASP A 197 32.50 -13.51 -6.06
CA ASP A 197 32.88 -14.29 -7.26
C ASP A 197 34.01 -13.62 -8.08
N VAL A 198 34.38 -12.36 -7.77
CA VAL A 198 35.55 -11.73 -8.42
C VAL A 198 36.82 -12.15 -7.67
N PRO A 199 37.68 -13.01 -8.25
CA PRO A 199 38.96 -13.37 -7.67
C PRO A 199 39.91 -12.17 -7.77
N GLY A 200 40.07 -11.45 -6.69
CA GLY A 200 40.97 -10.30 -6.72
C GLY A 200 41.08 -9.54 -5.43
N GLY A 201 41.78 -10.10 -4.45
CA GLY A 201 42.15 -9.35 -3.26
C GLY A 201 42.74 -10.17 -2.12
N SER A 202 43.65 -11.07 -2.43
CA SER A 202 44.65 -11.53 -1.41
C SER A 202 45.73 -10.48 -1.21
#